data_57759297b416cd7a4e8cc6886cd54131
#
_entry.id   57759297b416cd7a4e8cc6886cd54131
#
_cell.length_a   1.000
_cell.length_b   1.000
_cell.length_c   1.000
_cell.angle_alpha   90.00
_cell.angle_beta   90.00
_cell.angle_gamma   90.00
#
_symmetry.space_group_name_H-M   'P 1'
#
loop_
_entity.id
_entity.type
_entity.pdbx_description
1 polymer ?
#
loop_
_entity_poly.entity_id
_entity_poly.type
_entity_poly.pdbx_seq_one_letter_code
_entity_poly.pdbx_strand_id
1 'polypeptide(L)'
;MAEAFICDYIRTPIGRFGGALSSVRADDLGAIPMKALMERNKGVDWAAVDDVLYGCANQAGEDNRNVARMALLLAGLPKDVPGATINRLCGSGMDALISAARAIKADEADIMIAGGVESMSRAPLVMPKAETAFSRKAEIYDTTIGWRFVNPLMKKQYGIDSMPETGENVAEQFHISRADQDAFAARSQAKAVAAQENGRLAKEIVPVTIPQRKGDPVVVSEDEHPRPGTTVEVLAKLPTPFRKEGGTVTAGNASGVNDGAAALIVASEAAAARYGLTPIARILGGATAGVEPRIMGIGPAPATKKLCARLGLTPADFDVIELNEAFASQGIAVLRDLGVPEDGSHVNPNGGAIALGHPLGMSGARIAGTAALELMLRRGTLALATMCIGVGQGIAVALERV
;
A
#
# COMPACT_ATOMS: atom_id res chain seq x y z
N MET A 1 22.82 13.62 12.88
CA MET A 1 22.09 13.27 11.64
C MET A 1 20.76 14.01 11.69
N ALA A 2 20.34 14.57 10.57
CA ALA A 2 19.02 15.20 10.47
C ALA A 2 17.91 14.16 10.75
N GLU A 3 16.81 14.61 11.32
CA GLU A 3 15.63 13.79 11.52
C GLU A 3 14.65 14.02 10.37
N ALA A 4 13.87 12.99 10.02
CA ALA A 4 12.88 13.05 8.97
C ALA A 4 11.48 12.86 9.55
N PHE A 5 10.56 13.74 9.16
CA PHE A 5 9.20 13.78 9.69
C PHE A 5 8.16 13.65 8.58
N ILE A 6 7.10 12.91 8.85
CA ILE A 6 5.85 13.02 8.09
C ILE A 6 5.14 14.27 8.60
N CYS A 7 4.90 15.25 7.72
CA CYS A 7 4.26 16.51 8.08
C CYS A 7 2.82 16.61 7.58
N ASP A 8 2.45 15.92 6.51
CA ASP A 8 1.08 15.80 6.04
C ASP A 8 0.90 14.50 5.28
N TYR A 9 -0.33 14.01 5.23
CA TYR A 9 -0.74 12.79 4.55
C TYR A 9 -2.15 12.90 4.01
N ILE A 10 -2.35 12.45 2.78
CA ILE A 10 -3.68 12.34 2.19
C ILE A 10 -3.70 11.25 1.12
N ARG A 11 -4.86 10.66 0.86
CA ARG A 11 -5.09 9.66 -0.16
C ARG A 11 -6.41 9.88 -0.90
N THR A 12 -6.55 9.26 -2.05
CA THR A 12 -7.84 9.08 -2.70
C THR A 12 -8.68 8.04 -1.95
N PRO A 13 -9.99 7.95 -2.19
CA PRO A 13 -10.73 6.72 -1.92
C PRO A 13 -10.05 5.54 -2.62
N ILE A 14 -10.28 4.33 -2.12
CA ILE A 14 -9.87 3.10 -2.78
C ILE A 14 -11.04 2.54 -3.59
N GLY A 15 -10.88 2.49 -4.92
CA GLY A 15 -11.86 1.94 -5.85
C GLY A 15 -11.73 0.42 -5.98
N ARG A 16 -12.83 -0.27 -6.29
CA ARG A 16 -12.82 -1.68 -6.71
C ARG A 16 -12.36 -1.81 -8.15
N PHE A 17 -11.88 -2.99 -8.52
CA PHE A 17 -11.63 -3.32 -9.91
C PHE A 17 -12.88 -3.09 -10.78
N GLY A 18 -12.74 -2.31 -11.83
CA GLY A 18 -13.86 -1.91 -12.69
C GLY A 18 -14.92 -1.03 -12.00
N GLY A 19 -14.62 -0.49 -10.80
CA GLY A 19 -15.53 0.33 -10.01
C GLY A 19 -15.43 1.82 -10.28
N ALA A 20 -15.73 2.62 -9.26
CA ALA A 20 -15.90 4.08 -9.36
C ALA A 20 -14.68 4.82 -9.94
N LEU A 21 -13.45 4.36 -9.64
CA LEU A 21 -12.21 4.99 -10.11
C LEU A 21 -11.68 4.42 -11.44
N SER A 22 -12.32 3.40 -12.00
CA SER A 22 -11.81 2.70 -13.19
C SER A 22 -11.66 3.56 -14.45
N SER A 23 -12.35 4.69 -14.55
CA SER A 23 -12.24 5.64 -15.65
C SER A 23 -11.10 6.66 -15.47
N VAL A 24 -10.50 6.74 -14.28
CA VAL A 24 -9.44 7.70 -13.97
C VAL A 24 -8.09 7.09 -14.35
N ARG A 25 -7.31 7.81 -15.16
CA ARG A 25 -5.96 7.38 -15.56
C ARG A 25 -5.03 7.29 -14.34
N ALA A 26 -4.06 6.40 -14.38
CA ALA A 26 -3.12 6.22 -13.26
C ALA A 26 -2.30 7.49 -12.96
N ASP A 27 -1.85 8.21 -14.00
CA ASP A 27 -1.10 9.45 -13.87
C ASP A 27 -1.94 10.60 -13.30
N ASP A 28 -3.20 10.74 -13.73
CA ASP A 28 -4.17 11.70 -13.19
C ASP A 28 -4.52 11.35 -11.72
N LEU A 29 -4.75 10.08 -11.44
CA LEU A 29 -5.08 9.60 -10.08
C LEU A 29 -3.93 9.90 -9.10
N GLY A 30 -2.68 9.69 -9.52
CA GLY A 30 -1.47 10.01 -8.75
C GLY A 30 -1.31 11.51 -8.46
N ALA A 31 -1.80 12.36 -9.35
CA ALA A 31 -1.71 13.83 -9.19
C ALA A 31 -2.67 14.36 -8.10
N ILE A 32 -3.81 13.71 -7.87
CA ILE A 32 -4.86 14.19 -6.97
C ILE A 32 -4.36 14.41 -5.53
N PRO A 33 -3.74 13.43 -4.85
CA PRO A 33 -3.25 13.63 -3.49
C PRO A 33 -2.12 14.65 -3.41
N MET A 34 -1.24 14.75 -4.42
CA MET A 34 -0.20 15.78 -4.46
C MET A 34 -0.81 17.18 -4.53
N LYS A 35 -1.79 17.38 -5.42
CA LYS A 35 -2.52 18.65 -5.52
C LYS A 35 -3.21 19.02 -4.21
N ALA A 36 -3.84 18.06 -3.54
CA ALA A 36 -4.47 18.28 -2.24
C ALA A 36 -3.45 18.68 -1.15
N LEU A 37 -2.25 18.10 -1.14
CA LEU A 37 -1.17 18.54 -0.23
C LEU A 37 -0.78 19.99 -0.51
N MET A 38 -0.67 20.39 -1.79
CA MET A 38 -0.36 21.77 -2.17
C MET A 38 -1.45 22.76 -1.73
N GLU A 39 -2.70 22.39 -1.87
CA GLU A 39 -3.84 23.23 -1.48
C GLU A 39 -3.95 23.40 0.06
N ARG A 40 -3.55 22.38 0.83
CA ARG A 40 -3.58 22.39 2.30
C ARG A 40 -2.39 23.14 2.89
N ASN A 41 -1.23 23.12 2.24
CA ASN A 41 0.04 23.62 2.78
C ASN A 41 0.55 24.82 1.99
N LYS A 42 -0.23 25.92 1.97
CA LYS A 42 0.06 27.13 1.18
C LYS A 42 1.34 27.88 1.59
N GLY A 43 1.90 27.58 2.77
CA GLY A 43 3.16 28.13 3.24
C GLY A 43 4.41 27.49 2.64
N VAL A 44 4.25 26.35 1.95
CA VAL A 44 5.37 25.63 1.34
C VAL A 44 5.75 26.29 0.02
N ASP A 45 7.03 26.57 -0.15
CA ASP A 45 7.59 26.85 -1.48
C ASP A 45 7.76 25.54 -2.24
N TRP A 46 6.85 25.24 -3.13
CA TRP A 46 6.83 23.99 -3.88
C TRP A 46 7.99 23.86 -4.87
N ALA A 47 8.70 24.95 -5.18
CA ALA A 47 9.93 24.89 -5.95
C ALA A 47 11.14 24.39 -5.14
N ALA A 48 11.02 24.39 -3.82
CA ALA A 48 12.04 23.88 -2.91
C ALA A 48 11.91 22.38 -2.62
N VAL A 49 10.93 21.69 -3.21
CA VAL A 49 10.82 20.23 -3.09
C VAL A 49 11.97 19.58 -3.86
N ASP A 50 12.83 18.85 -3.14
CA ASP A 50 14.05 18.25 -3.68
C ASP A 50 13.77 17.10 -4.63
N ASP A 51 12.77 16.25 -4.31
CA ASP A 51 12.36 15.13 -5.18
C ASP A 51 10.98 14.63 -4.82
N VAL A 52 10.32 13.96 -5.78
CA VAL A 52 9.07 13.21 -5.60
C VAL A 52 9.32 11.73 -5.82
N LEU A 53 9.26 10.93 -4.77
CA LEU A 53 9.40 9.48 -4.84
C LEU A 53 8.02 8.82 -4.78
N TYR A 54 7.64 8.11 -5.84
CA TYR A 54 6.29 7.58 -5.95
C TYR A 54 6.29 6.10 -6.32
N GLY A 55 5.64 5.27 -5.50
CA GLY A 55 5.52 3.84 -5.72
C GLY A 55 4.54 3.51 -6.85
N CYS A 56 4.93 2.61 -7.76
CA CYS A 56 4.03 2.03 -8.75
C CYS A 56 4.57 0.67 -9.18
N ALA A 57 3.74 -0.37 -9.14
CA ALA A 57 4.17 -1.73 -9.42
C ALA A 57 4.05 -2.10 -10.90
N ASN A 58 2.99 -1.67 -11.59
CA ASN A 58 2.72 -2.12 -12.96
C ASN A 58 3.66 -1.46 -13.99
N GLN A 59 3.58 -0.19 -14.20
CA GLN A 59 4.38 0.59 -15.16
C GLN A 59 4.27 0.13 -16.64
N ALA A 60 3.26 -0.66 -16.99
CA ALA A 60 3.08 -1.21 -18.33
C ALA A 60 2.10 -0.39 -19.20
N GLY A 61 1.26 0.42 -18.57
CA GLY A 61 0.20 1.21 -19.24
C GLY A 61 0.41 2.72 -19.13
N GLU A 62 -0.59 3.41 -18.66
CA GLU A 62 -0.62 4.86 -18.46
C GLU A 62 0.34 5.34 -17.37
N ASP A 63 0.79 4.41 -16.54
CA ASP A 63 1.79 4.52 -15.48
C ASP A 63 3.25 4.35 -15.98
N ASN A 64 3.46 4.20 -17.29
CA ASN A 64 4.80 4.13 -17.87
C ASN A 64 5.52 5.49 -17.86
N ARG A 65 6.78 5.52 -18.27
CA ARG A 65 7.60 6.75 -18.38
C ARG A 65 7.68 7.55 -17.10
N ASN A 66 7.86 6.89 -15.96
CA ASN A 66 8.01 7.57 -14.67
C ASN A 66 6.72 8.30 -14.23
N VAL A 67 5.76 7.54 -13.74
CA VAL A 67 4.46 8.06 -13.29
C VAL A 67 4.61 9.11 -12.17
N ALA A 68 5.65 9.03 -11.33
CA ALA A 68 5.95 10.05 -10.34
C ALA A 68 6.13 11.43 -10.99
N ARG A 69 6.98 11.49 -12.04
CA ARG A 69 7.22 12.73 -12.76
C ARG A 69 5.99 13.23 -13.51
N MET A 70 5.23 12.34 -14.11
CA MET A 70 3.99 12.71 -14.80
C MET A 70 2.96 13.25 -13.81
N ALA A 71 2.73 12.55 -12.70
CA ALA A 71 1.75 12.95 -11.70
C ALA A 71 2.09 14.30 -11.04
N LEU A 72 3.36 14.57 -10.70
CA LEU A 72 3.76 15.86 -10.11
C LEU A 72 3.52 17.04 -11.07
N LEU A 73 3.78 16.86 -12.37
CA LEU A 73 3.51 17.90 -13.38
C LEU A 73 2.01 18.14 -13.56
N LEU A 74 1.21 17.06 -13.57
CA LEU A 74 -0.25 17.13 -13.64
C LEU A 74 -0.87 17.74 -12.37
N ALA A 75 -0.24 17.54 -11.21
CA ALA A 75 -0.63 18.18 -9.96
C ALA A 75 -0.34 19.69 -9.95
N GLY A 76 0.54 20.17 -10.83
CA GLY A 76 0.93 21.58 -10.94
C GLY A 76 2.17 21.93 -10.10
N LEU A 77 2.98 20.97 -9.66
CA LEU A 77 4.29 21.27 -9.08
C LEU A 77 5.20 21.95 -10.12
N PRO A 78 6.13 22.81 -9.71
CA PRO A 78 7.09 23.42 -10.62
C PRO A 78 7.87 22.40 -11.44
N LYS A 79 8.11 22.72 -12.69
CA LYS A 79 8.80 21.83 -13.65
C LYS A 79 10.23 21.48 -13.25
N ASP A 80 10.81 22.28 -12.37
CA ASP A 80 12.19 22.09 -11.88
C ASP A 80 12.27 21.03 -10.77
N VAL A 81 11.13 20.65 -10.17
CA VAL A 81 11.05 19.55 -9.19
C VAL A 81 11.18 18.20 -9.90
N PRO A 82 12.18 17.39 -9.61
CA PRO A 82 12.36 16.06 -10.21
C PRO A 82 11.36 15.06 -9.64
N GLY A 83 11.36 13.83 -10.17
CA GLY A 83 10.54 12.75 -9.64
C GLY A 83 11.05 11.39 -10.11
N ALA A 84 10.93 10.37 -9.26
CA ALA A 84 11.32 9.00 -9.56
C ALA A 84 10.25 7.99 -9.14
N THR A 85 9.97 7.04 -10.02
CA THR A 85 9.08 5.93 -9.73
C THR A 85 9.85 4.77 -9.12
N ILE A 86 9.39 4.30 -7.96
CA ILE A 86 9.97 3.16 -7.23
C ILE A 86 9.10 1.93 -7.44
N ASN A 87 9.71 0.81 -7.78
CA ASN A 87 9.06 -0.49 -7.86
C ASN A 87 9.70 -1.49 -6.89
N ARG A 88 8.99 -1.76 -5.83
CA ARG A 88 9.15 -2.91 -4.93
C ARG A 88 7.81 -3.64 -4.81
N LEU A 89 7.10 -3.82 -5.94
CA LEU A 89 5.76 -4.40 -6.00
C LEU A 89 4.83 -3.78 -4.93
N CYS A 90 4.17 -4.60 -4.10
CA CYS A 90 3.26 -4.13 -3.05
C CYS A 90 3.89 -3.10 -2.10
N GLY A 91 5.20 -3.20 -1.82
CA GLY A 91 5.93 -2.33 -0.90
C GLY A 91 6.42 -1.01 -1.49
N SER A 92 6.11 -0.71 -2.75
CA SER A 92 6.67 0.44 -3.49
C SER A 92 6.45 1.78 -2.78
N GLY A 93 5.24 2.06 -2.32
CA GLY A 93 4.93 3.32 -1.63
C GLY A 93 5.61 3.46 -0.27
N MET A 94 5.81 2.37 0.48
CA MET A 94 6.57 2.40 1.73
C MET A 94 8.07 2.57 1.47
N ASP A 95 8.59 1.95 0.42
CA ASP A 95 9.98 2.11 0.02
C ASP A 95 10.28 3.55 -0.45
N ALA A 96 9.31 4.19 -1.13
CA ALA A 96 9.36 5.61 -1.47
C ALA A 96 9.48 6.49 -0.20
N LEU A 97 8.64 6.25 0.82
CA LEU A 97 8.71 6.95 2.10
C LEU A 97 10.03 6.74 2.82
N ILE A 98 10.49 5.49 2.92
CA ILE A 98 11.77 5.17 3.59
C ILE A 98 12.95 5.79 2.84
N SER A 99 12.91 5.84 1.50
CA SER A 99 13.95 6.44 0.68
C SER A 99 14.00 7.96 0.83
N ALA A 100 12.85 8.63 0.86
CA ALA A 100 12.76 10.05 1.18
C ALA A 100 13.32 10.37 2.58
N ALA A 101 12.96 9.58 3.59
CA ALA A 101 13.49 9.74 4.93
C ALA A 101 15.03 9.53 5.00
N ARG A 102 15.56 8.60 4.21
CA ARG A 102 17.02 8.37 4.12
C ARG A 102 17.75 9.55 3.48
N ALA A 103 17.22 10.12 2.41
CA ALA A 103 17.80 11.31 1.77
C ALA A 103 17.88 12.49 2.75
N ILE A 104 16.78 12.74 3.49
CA ILE A 104 16.76 13.81 4.51
C ILE A 104 17.76 13.51 5.64
N LYS A 105 17.80 12.27 6.15
CA LYS A 105 18.75 11.89 7.22
C LYS A 105 20.21 11.91 6.78
N ALA A 106 20.46 11.77 5.49
CA ALA A 106 21.79 11.88 4.87
C ALA A 106 22.18 13.33 4.55
N ASP A 107 21.30 14.31 4.80
CA ASP A 107 21.52 15.73 4.49
C ASP A 107 21.63 16.00 2.98
N GLU A 108 20.94 15.15 2.17
CA GLU A 108 20.85 15.27 0.71
C GLU A 108 19.54 15.91 0.24
N ALA A 109 18.56 16.06 1.14
CA ALA A 109 17.27 16.69 0.89
C ALA A 109 16.72 17.34 2.16
N ASP A 110 15.90 18.35 2.01
CA ASP A 110 15.20 19.06 3.08
C ASP A 110 13.69 18.79 3.09
N ILE A 111 13.07 18.76 1.91
CA ILE A 111 11.63 18.50 1.76
C ILE A 111 11.37 17.63 0.52
N MET A 112 10.61 16.58 0.71
CA MET A 112 10.27 15.61 -0.34
C MET A 112 8.79 15.26 -0.31
N ILE A 113 8.24 14.83 -1.44
CA ILE A 113 6.95 14.15 -1.50
C ILE A 113 7.23 12.67 -1.68
N ALA A 114 6.67 11.85 -0.79
CA ALA A 114 6.66 10.40 -0.94
C ALA A 114 5.23 9.90 -1.12
N GLY A 115 5.02 8.81 -1.84
CA GLY A 115 3.68 8.29 -2.02
C GLY A 115 3.62 7.08 -2.94
N GLY A 116 2.49 6.92 -3.61
CA GLY A 116 2.32 5.90 -4.62
C GLY A 116 0.94 5.87 -5.25
N VAL A 117 0.85 5.22 -6.38
CA VAL A 117 -0.37 5.05 -7.17
C VAL A 117 -0.42 3.67 -7.78
N GLU A 118 -1.61 3.12 -7.89
CA GLU A 118 -1.89 1.96 -8.71
C GLU A 118 -3.29 2.07 -9.28
N SER A 119 -3.44 1.87 -10.57
CA SER A 119 -4.74 1.63 -11.20
C SER A 119 -4.72 0.23 -11.81
N MET A 120 -5.20 -0.74 -11.02
CA MET A 120 -5.25 -2.14 -11.46
C MET A 120 -6.39 -2.38 -12.46
N SER A 121 -7.43 -1.53 -12.43
CA SER A 121 -8.52 -1.56 -13.42
C SER A 121 -8.06 -1.20 -14.83
N ARG A 122 -7.01 -0.37 -14.94
CA ARG A 122 -6.47 0.13 -16.22
C ARG A 122 -5.18 -0.54 -16.63
N ALA A 123 -4.79 -1.58 -15.92
CA ALA A 123 -3.64 -2.40 -16.28
C ALA A 123 -3.82 -2.99 -17.69
N PRO A 124 -2.89 -2.75 -18.64
CA PRO A 124 -3.09 -3.12 -20.03
C PRO A 124 -2.88 -4.60 -20.28
N LEU A 125 -3.40 -5.08 -21.39
CA LEU A 125 -2.96 -6.32 -22.01
C LEU A 125 -1.65 -6.09 -22.74
N VAL A 126 -0.69 -7.02 -22.60
CA VAL A 126 0.63 -6.93 -23.24
C VAL A 126 0.93 -8.18 -24.05
N MET A 127 1.71 -8.01 -25.10
CA MET A 127 2.09 -9.08 -26.00
C MET A 127 3.62 -9.04 -26.22
N PRO A 128 4.34 -10.18 -26.18
CA PRO A 128 5.75 -10.23 -26.54
C PRO A 128 5.93 -9.98 -28.04
N LYS A 129 7.12 -9.53 -28.40
CA LYS A 129 7.53 -9.53 -29.81
C LYS A 129 7.72 -10.96 -30.29
N ALA A 130 7.45 -11.18 -31.59
CA ALA A 130 7.74 -12.45 -32.23
C ALA A 130 9.26 -12.72 -32.19
N GLU A 131 9.66 -13.93 -31.82
CA GLU A 131 11.07 -14.36 -31.80
C GLU A 131 11.60 -14.74 -33.20
N THR A 132 10.69 -15.10 -34.10
CA THR A 132 11.02 -15.53 -35.47
C THR A 132 10.17 -14.77 -36.48
N ALA A 133 10.72 -14.57 -37.70
CA ALA A 133 9.96 -14.03 -38.82
C ALA A 133 8.76 -14.95 -39.14
N PHE A 134 7.65 -14.32 -39.55
CA PHE A 134 6.39 -14.99 -39.88
C PHE A 134 5.83 -15.90 -38.77
N SER A 135 6.09 -15.58 -37.49
CA SER A 135 5.52 -16.31 -36.36
C SER A 135 4.00 -16.38 -36.47
N ARG A 136 3.44 -17.56 -36.20
CA ARG A 136 1.98 -17.80 -36.15
C ARG A 136 1.48 -17.90 -34.71
N LYS A 137 2.36 -17.63 -33.72
CA LYS A 137 2.01 -17.61 -32.29
C LYS A 137 1.81 -16.16 -31.85
N ALA A 138 0.73 -15.93 -31.10
CA ALA A 138 0.48 -14.70 -30.37
C ALA A 138 0.05 -15.08 -28.96
N GLU A 139 0.74 -14.56 -27.97
CA GLU A 139 0.38 -14.69 -26.56
C GLU A 139 0.04 -13.31 -26.02
N ILE A 140 -1.08 -13.20 -25.31
CA ILE A 140 -1.51 -11.95 -24.69
C ILE A 140 -1.62 -12.20 -23.19
N TYR A 141 -1.02 -11.30 -22.41
CA TYR A 141 -1.02 -11.36 -20.96
C TYR A 141 -1.78 -10.18 -20.37
N ASP A 142 -2.62 -10.44 -19.40
CA ASP A 142 -3.22 -9.43 -18.52
C ASP A 142 -2.18 -9.00 -17.47
N THR A 143 -1.94 -7.70 -17.36
CA THR A 143 -0.97 -7.16 -16.39
C THR A 143 -1.59 -6.72 -15.08
N THR A 144 -2.88 -6.94 -14.88
CA THR A 144 -3.62 -6.58 -13.66
C THR A 144 -3.00 -7.27 -12.44
N ILE A 145 -2.77 -8.57 -12.53
CA ILE A 145 -2.18 -9.39 -11.46
C ILE A 145 -1.55 -10.66 -12.06
N GLY A 146 -0.56 -11.20 -11.38
CA GLY A 146 0.04 -12.48 -11.77
C GLY A 146 1.29 -12.34 -12.65
N TRP A 147 1.75 -13.52 -13.08
CA TRP A 147 2.97 -13.66 -13.84
C TRP A 147 2.76 -13.42 -15.33
N ARG A 148 3.70 -12.72 -15.96
CA ARG A 148 3.80 -12.53 -17.40
C ARG A 148 5.26 -12.61 -17.83
N PHE A 149 5.53 -13.00 -19.07
CA PHE A 149 6.90 -13.18 -19.59
C PHE A 149 7.79 -14.02 -18.67
N VAL A 150 7.27 -15.18 -18.24
CA VAL A 150 7.91 -16.03 -17.22
C VAL A 150 9.30 -16.47 -17.64
N ASN A 151 10.29 -16.13 -16.82
CA ASN A 151 11.66 -16.65 -16.98
C ASN A 151 11.68 -18.14 -16.61
N PRO A 152 12.11 -19.05 -17.55
CA PRO A 152 12.09 -20.50 -17.31
C PRO A 152 12.98 -20.93 -16.13
N LEU A 153 14.10 -20.23 -15.90
CA LEU A 153 15.01 -20.54 -14.79
C LEU A 153 14.38 -20.14 -13.45
N MET A 154 13.72 -18.97 -13.40
CA MET A 154 12.96 -18.54 -12.22
C MET A 154 11.86 -19.54 -11.87
N LYS A 155 11.08 -19.97 -12.87
CA LYS A 155 10.05 -21.01 -12.71
C LYS A 155 10.60 -22.32 -12.15
N LYS A 156 11.77 -22.74 -12.66
CA LYS A 156 12.42 -23.99 -12.23
C LYS A 156 12.95 -23.91 -10.80
N GLN A 157 13.52 -22.78 -10.40
CA GLN A 157 14.21 -22.64 -9.11
C GLN A 157 13.28 -22.27 -7.97
N TYR A 158 12.30 -21.38 -8.21
CA TYR A 158 11.49 -20.75 -7.16
C TYR A 158 9.98 -20.92 -7.36
N GLY A 159 9.55 -21.48 -8.49
CA GLY A 159 8.15 -21.54 -8.86
C GLY A 159 7.60 -20.22 -9.36
N ILE A 160 6.34 -20.24 -9.74
CA ILE A 160 5.56 -19.08 -10.20
C ILE A 160 4.14 -19.14 -9.62
N ASP A 161 4.04 -19.48 -8.34
CA ASP A 161 2.75 -19.58 -7.67
C ASP A 161 1.97 -18.27 -7.84
N SER A 162 0.68 -18.38 -8.08
CA SER A 162 -0.20 -17.22 -8.10
C SER A 162 -0.31 -16.60 -6.71
N MET A 163 -0.71 -15.33 -6.60
CA MET A 163 -0.83 -14.68 -5.30
C MET A 163 -1.75 -15.46 -4.34
N PRO A 164 -2.96 -15.90 -4.73
CA PRO A 164 -3.79 -16.72 -3.84
C PRO A 164 -3.13 -18.04 -3.43
N GLU A 165 -2.37 -18.69 -4.33
CA GLU A 165 -1.64 -19.91 -3.98
C GLU A 165 -0.56 -19.65 -2.92
N THR A 166 0.11 -18.49 -2.95
CA THR A 166 1.03 -18.11 -1.87
C THR A 166 0.31 -17.94 -0.52
N GLY A 167 -0.93 -17.46 -0.55
CA GLY A 167 -1.81 -17.40 0.63
C GLY A 167 -2.16 -18.77 1.20
N GLU A 168 -2.47 -19.73 0.32
CA GLU A 168 -2.69 -21.14 0.70
C GLU A 168 -1.43 -21.80 1.25
N ASN A 169 -0.26 -21.54 0.64
CA ASN A 169 1.01 -22.07 1.12
C ASN A 169 1.34 -21.58 2.54
N VAL A 170 1.04 -20.32 2.84
CA VAL A 170 1.19 -19.78 4.21
C VAL A 170 0.20 -20.44 5.16
N ALA A 171 -1.07 -20.59 4.76
CA ALA A 171 -2.07 -21.25 5.58
C ALA A 171 -1.65 -22.68 5.95
N GLU A 172 -1.18 -23.44 4.98
CA GLU A 172 -0.69 -24.82 5.17
C GLU A 172 0.56 -24.86 6.07
N GLN A 173 1.59 -24.09 5.74
CA GLN A 173 2.87 -24.13 6.45
C GLN A 173 2.79 -23.63 7.91
N PHE A 174 1.94 -22.64 8.17
CA PHE A 174 1.75 -22.06 9.50
C PHE A 174 0.48 -22.55 10.21
N HIS A 175 -0.18 -23.58 9.67
CA HIS A 175 -1.37 -24.22 10.25
C HIS A 175 -2.51 -23.23 10.56
N ILE A 176 -2.79 -22.33 9.64
CA ILE A 176 -3.86 -21.34 9.79
C ILE A 176 -5.16 -21.90 9.23
N SER A 177 -6.14 -22.11 10.08
CA SER A 177 -7.42 -22.68 9.67
C SER A 177 -8.27 -21.70 8.84
N ARG A 178 -9.22 -22.24 8.05
CA ARG A 178 -10.21 -21.43 7.34
C ARG A 178 -11.06 -20.60 8.32
N ALA A 179 -11.41 -21.16 9.46
CA ALA A 179 -12.20 -20.46 10.48
C ALA A 179 -11.46 -19.26 11.07
N ASP A 180 -10.15 -19.40 11.35
CA ASP A 180 -9.30 -18.27 11.82
C ASP A 180 -9.25 -17.16 10.76
N GLN A 181 -9.08 -17.54 9.48
CA GLN A 181 -9.02 -16.59 8.37
C GLN A 181 -10.33 -15.82 8.19
N ASP A 182 -11.47 -16.49 8.27
CA ASP A 182 -12.77 -15.84 8.14
C ASP A 182 -13.07 -14.95 9.36
N ALA A 183 -12.68 -15.35 10.57
CA ALA A 183 -12.81 -14.52 11.76
C ALA A 183 -11.94 -13.25 11.67
N PHE A 184 -10.71 -13.37 11.18
CA PHE A 184 -9.81 -12.23 10.94
C PHE A 184 -10.41 -11.26 9.90
N ALA A 185 -10.90 -11.78 8.79
CA ALA A 185 -11.52 -10.99 7.73
C ALA A 185 -12.80 -10.27 8.19
N ALA A 186 -13.66 -10.95 8.97
CA ALA A 186 -14.85 -10.34 9.53
C ALA A 186 -14.51 -9.17 10.47
N ARG A 187 -13.46 -9.31 11.31
CA ARG A 187 -12.97 -8.22 12.15
C ARG A 187 -12.45 -7.03 11.33
N SER A 188 -11.67 -7.29 10.27
CA SER A 188 -11.20 -6.23 9.36
C SER A 188 -12.36 -5.46 8.75
N GLN A 189 -13.38 -6.16 8.24
CA GLN A 189 -14.59 -5.54 7.68
C GLN A 189 -15.34 -4.70 8.73
N ALA A 190 -15.57 -5.25 9.92
CA ALA A 190 -16.27 -4.54 10.99
C ALA A 190 -15.55 -3.24 11.38
N LYS A 191 -14.21 -3.27 11.51
CA LYS A 191 -13.39 -2.10 11.82
C LYS A 191 -13.46 -1.06 10.70
N ALA A 192 -13.38 -1.47 9.43
CA ALA A 192 -13.44 -0.55 8.29
C ALA A 192 -14.82 0.13 8.16
N VAL A 193 -15.89 -0.63 8.30
CA VAL A 193 -17.26 -0.08 8.29
C VAL A 193 -17.45 0.93 9.41
N ALA A 194 -17.06 0.59 10.64
CA ALA A 194 -17.15 1.51 11.77
C ALA A 194 -16.32 2.79 11.56
N ALA A 195 -15.10 2.66 10.98
CA ALA A 195 -14.23 3.79 10.69
C ALA A 195 -14.77 4.68 9.56
N GLN A 196 -15.51 4.13 8.61
CA GLN A 196 -16.21 4.87 7.57
C GLN A 196 -17.42 5.62 8.15
N GLU A 197 -18.26 4.94 8.93
CA GLU A 197 -19.47 5.51 9.53
C GLU A 197 -19.17 6.62 10.55
N ASN A 198 -18.11 6.49 11.34
CA ASN A 198 -17.73 7.50 12.33
C ASN A 198 -16.87 8.65 11.77
N GLY A 199 -16.62 8.66 10.46
CA GLY A 199 -15.85 9.70 9.76
C GLY A 199 -14.33 9.62 9.97
N ARG A 200 -13.78 8.55 10.57
CA ARG A 200 -12.33 8.40 10.74
C ARG A 200 -11.60 8.32 9.39
N LEU A 201 -12.13 7.54 8.44
CA LEU A 201 -11.52 7.43 7.12
C LEU A 201 -11.60 8.72 6.31
N ALA A 202 -12.66 9.50 6.46
CA ALA A 202 -12.81 10.79 5.79
C ALA A 202 -11.68 11.80 6.13
N LYS A 203 -11.01 11.65 7.28
CA LYS A 203 -9.90 12.54 7.69
C LYS A 203 -8.64 12.37 6.83
N GLU A 204 -8.52 11.29 6.10
CA GLU A 204 -7.36 11.00 5.25
C GLU A 204 -7.71 10.94 3.75
N ILE A 205 -8.98 11.16 3.39
CA ILE A 205 -9.45 11.04 2.00
C ILE A 205 -9.65 12.41 1.36
N VAL A 206 -9.09 12.60 0.18
CA VAL A 206 -9.45 13.67 -0.76
C VAL A 206 -10.43 13.11 -1.78
N PRO A 207 -11.62 13.74 -1.98
CA PRO A 207 -12.57 13.29 -2.99
C PRO A 207 -11.99 13.35 -4.41
N VAL A 208 -12.37 12.38 -5.23
CA VAL A 208 -12.04 12.32 -6.64
C VAL A 208 -13.23 12.78 -7.45
N THR A 209 -13.07 13.89 -8.17
CA THR A 209 -14.12 14.43 -9.06
C THR A 209 -13.91 13.91 -10.46
N ILE A 210 -14.87 13.16 -10.99
CA ILE A 210 -14.81 12.52 -12.31
C ILE A 210 -15.76 13.24 -13.26
N PRO A 211 -15.22 14.00 -14.24
CA PRO A 211 -16.04 14.69 -15.23
C PRO A 211 -16.91 13.69 -16.00
N GLN A 212 -18.15 14.06 -16.25
CA GLN A 212 -19.07 13.29 -17.05
C GLN A 212 -19.22 13.92 -18.45
N ARG A 213 -19.46 13.07 -19.45
CA ARG A 213 -19.73 13.56 -20.82
C ARG A 213 -21.00 14.40 -20.88
N LYS A 214 -21.98 14.11 -20.04
CA LYS A 214 -23.23 14.85 -19.86
C LYS A 214 -23.64 14.81 -18.39
N GLY A 215 -24.15 15.91 -17.88
CA GLY A 215 -24.58 16.06 -16.50
C GLY A 215 -23.45 16.51 -15.57
N ASP A 216 -23.72 16.48 -14.27
CA ASP A 216 -22.78 16.90 -13.23
C ASP A 216 -21.65 15.89 -13.06
N PRO A 217 -20.46 16.33 -12.63
CA PRO A 217 -19.37 15.42 -12.28
C PRO A 217 -19.77 14.44 -11.17
N VAL A 218 -19.29 13.20 -11.26
CA VAL A 218 -19.40 12.24 -10.14
C VAL A 218 -18.29 12.50 -9.15
N VAL A 219 -18.65 12.63 -7.88
CA VAL A 219 -17.69 12.79 -6.76
C VAL A 219 -17.60 11.49 -5.98
N VAL A 220 -16.42 10.88 -5.99
CA VAL A 220 -16.12 9.67 -5.20
C VAL A 220 -15.37 10.12 -3.93
N SER A 221 -15.96 9.93 -2.76
CA SER A 221 -15.45 10.43 -1.47
C SER A 221 -15.25 9.36 -0.40
N GLU A 222 -15.62 8.11 -0.71
CA GLU A 222 -15.55 7.00 0.24
C GLU A 222 -14.89 5.77 -0.39
N ASP A 223 -14.25 4.95 0.45
CA ASP A 223 -13.72 3.66 0.02
C ASP A 223 -14.85 2.73 -0.44
N GLU A 224 -14.70 2.13 -1.61
CA GLU A 224 -15.76 1.38 -2.27
C GLU A 224 -15.85 -0.08 -1.81
N HIS A 225 -14.82 -0.57 -1.12
CA HIS A 225 -14.67 -2.01 -0.82
C HIS A 225 -15.28 -2.45 0.51
N PRO A 226 -15.39 -1.64 1.59
CA PRO A 226 -16.00 -2.04 2.85
C PRO A 226 -17.44 -2.54 2.65
N ARG A 227 -17.79 -3.66 3.32
CA ARG A 227 -19.09 -4.33 3.17
C ARG A 227 -19.76 -4.49 4.52
N PRO A 228 -20.76 -3.67 4.85
CA PRO A 228 -21.59 -3.87 6.03
C PRO A 228 -22.22 -5.27 6.05
N GLY A 229 -22.35 -5.88 7.23
CA GLY A 229 -22.97 -7.18 7.39
C GLY A 229 -22.10 -8.39 7.00
N THR A 230 -20.79 -8.19 6.77
CA THR A 230 -19.85 -9.29 6.57
C THR A 230 -19.61 -10.01 7.90
N THR A 231 -20.18 -11.20 8.09
CA THR A 231 -20.03 -12.05 9.27
C THR A 231 -19.24 -13.31 8.95
N VAL A 232 -18.79 -14.03 9.98
CA VAL A 232 -18.09 -15.31 9.81
C VAL A 232 -18.98 -16.33 9.10
N GLU A 233 -20.29 -16.35 9.38
CA GLU A 233 -21.27 -17.26 8.76
C GLU A 233 -21.47 -16.97 7.26
N VAL A 234 -21.35 -15.69 6.87
CA VAL A 234 -21.38 -15.27 5.46
C VAL A 234 -20.11 -15.71 4.75
N LEU A 235 -18.96 -15.47 5.36
CA LEU A 235 -17.64 -15.81 4.82
C LEU A 235 -17.46 -17.32 4.67
N ALA A 236 -17.91 -18.11 5.65
CA ALA A 236 -17.81 -19.57 5.64
C ALA A 236 -18.49 -20.24 4.42
N LYS A 237 -19.46 -19.56 3.80
CA LYS A 237 -20.17 -20.05 2.60
C LYS A 237 -19.42 -19.79 1.29
N LEU A 238 -18.36 -18.98 1.33
CA LEU A 238 -17.62 -18.63 0.11
C LEU A 238 -16.78 -19.82 -0.38
N PRO A 239 -16.72 -20.06 -1.70
CA PRO A 239 -15.89 -21.11 -2.29
C PRO A 239 -14.41 -20.79 -2.17
N THR A 240 -13.59 -21.83 -2.27
CA THR A 240 -12.11 -21.75 -2.34
C THR A 240 -11.65 -22.00 -3.78
N PRO A 241 -11.74 -21.00 -4.67
CA PRO A 241 -11.56 -21.20 -6.10
C PRO A 241 -10.11 -21.48 -6.53
N PHE A 242 -9.16 -21.18 -5.66
CA PHE A 242 -7.73 -21.24 -5.98
C PHE A 242 -7.12 -22.62 -5.72
N ARG A 243 -7.67 -23.38 -4.78
CA ARG A 243 -7.27 -24.74 -4.46
C ARG A 243 -8.51 -25.60 -4.26
N LYS A 244 -8.72 -26.59 -5.12
CA LYS A 244 -9.98 -27.40 -5.14
C LYS A 244 -10.15 -28.25 -3.89
N GLU A 245 -9.07 -28.85 -3.39
CA GLU A 245 -9.09 -29.71 -2.21
C GLU A 245 -8.28 -29.07 -1.09
N GLY A 246 -8.86 -28.94 0.09
CA GLY A 246 -8.23 -28.36 1.26
C GLY A 246 -7.92 -26.86 1.16
N GLY A 247 -8.49 -26.15 0.18
CA GLY A 247 -8.33 -24.72 0.02
C GLY A 247 -8.98 -23.92 1.16
N THR A 248 -8.38 -22.79 1.50
CA THR A 248 -8.79 -21.92 2.61
C THR A 248 -8.99 -20.47 2.18
N VAL A 249 -8.29 -20.03 1.12
CA VAL A 249 -8.37 -18.66 0.59
C VAL A 249 -9.62 -18.45 -0.24
N THR A 250 -10.35 -17.38 0.06
CA THR A 250 -11.59 -16.98 -0.61
C THR A 250 -11.55 -15.52 -1.02
N ALA A 251 -12.51 -15.08 -1.81
CA ALA A 251 -12.69 -13.66 -2.13
C ALA A 251 -13.06 -12.80 -0.90
N GLY A 252 -13.43 -13.40 0.22
CA GLY A 252 -13.81 -12.69 1.45
C GLY A 252 -12.69 -12.59 2.48
N ASN A 253 -11.63 -13.41 2.39
CA ASN A 253 -10.51 -13.42 3.31
C ASN A 253 -9.15 -13.07 2.63
N ALA A 254 -9.24 -12.48 1.44
CA ALA A 254 -8.12 -11.92 0.68
C ALA A 254 -8.41 -10.46 0.33
N SER A 255 -7.36 -9.66 0.14
CA SER A 255 -7.51 -8.30 -0.37
C SER A 255 -8.03 -8.28 -1.81
N GLY A 256 -8.68 -7.20 -2.19
CA GLY A 256 -9.17 -7.01 -3.56
C GLY A 256 -8.09 -6.53 -4.52
N VAL A 257 -8.48 -6.48 -5.80
CA VAL A 257 -7.79 -5.76 -6.88
C VAL A 257 -8.38 -4.35 -6.92
N ASN A 258 -7.56 -3.32 -6.80
CA ASN A 258 -8.05 -1.98 -6.46
C ASN A 258 -7.29 -0.86 -7.18
N ASP A 259 -7.91 0.32 -7.19
CA ASP A 259 -7.36 1.58 -7.71
C ASP A 259 -7.21 2.59 -6.57
N GLY A 260 -6.12 3.36 -6.55
CA GLY A 260 -5.92 4.39 -5.54
C GLY A 260 -4.56 5.06 -5.59
N ALA A 261 -4.44 6.20 -4.93
CA ALA A 261 -3.20 6.96 -4.78
C ALA A 261 -3.10 7.61 -3.39
N ALA A 262 -1.88 7.79 -2.91
CA ALA A 262 -1.59 8.46 -1.65
C ALA A 262 -0.31 9.30 -1.75
N ALA A 263 -0.25 10.40 -1.00
CA ALA A 263 0.94 11.24 -0.93
C ALA A 263 1.18 11.74 0.50
N LEU A 264 2.47 11.89 0.84
CA LEU A 264 2.94 12.40 2.12
C LEU A 264 3.98 13.50 1.88
N ILE A 265 3.98 14.54 2.71
CA ILE A 265 5.10 15.48 2.84
C ILE A 265 6.06 14.90 3.86
N VAL A 266 7.32 14.73 3.45
CA VAL A 266 8.43 14.31 4.32
C VAL A 266 9.42 15.47 4.38
N ALA A 267 9.74 15.96 5.58
CA ALA A 267 10.60 17.12 5.75
C ALA A 267 11.60 16.95 6.89
N SER A 268 12.72 17.66 6.78
CA SER A 268 13.63 17.90 7.90
C SER A 268 12.97 18.82 8.94
N GLU A 269 13.45 18.83 10.16
CA GLU A 269 12.97 19.75 11.20
C GLU A 269 13.11 21.23 10.75
N ALA A 270 14.23 21.55 10.11
CA ALA A 270 14.49 22.89 9.60
C ALA A 270 13.51 23.30 8.48
N ALA A 271 13.20 22.40 7.55
CA ALA A 271 12.23 22.66 6.49
C ALA A 271 10.81 22.74 7.06
N ALA A 272 10.44 21.88 8.01
CA ALA A 272 9.15 21.95 8.68
C ALA A 272 8.94 23.31 9.36
N ALA A 273 9.94 23.78 10.12
CA ALA A 273 9.89 25.11 10.74
C ALA A 273 9.85 26.24 9.70
N ARG A 274 10.67 26.18 8.65
CA ARG A 274 10.75 27.18 7.58
C ARG A 274 9.40 27.39 6.86
N TYR A 275 8.69 26.31 6.57
CA TYR A 275 7.45 26.33 5.80
C TYR A 275 6.17 26.28 6.66
N GLY A 276 6.31 26.32 7.99
CA GLY A 276 5.18 26.28 8.92
C GLY A 276 4.43 24.94 8.89
N LEU A 277 5.12 23.85 8.55
CA LEU A 277 4.58 22.50 8.59
C LEU A 277 4.56 21.98 10.03
N THR A 278 3.50 21.25 10.39
CA THR A 278 3.41 20.60 11.70
C THR A 278 3.77 19.12 11.55
N PRO A 279 4.92 18.66 12.10
CA PRO A 279 5.24 17.25 12.09
C PRO A 279 4.16 16.40 12.78
N ILE A 280 3.75 15.32 12.12
CA ILE A 280 2.77 14.34 12.64
C ILE A 280 3.51 13.20 13.32
N ALA A 281 4.55 12.70 12.67
CA ALA A 281 5.35 11.60 13.18
C ALA A 281 6.79 11.67 12.67
N ARG A 282 7.74 11.31 13.51
CA ARG A 282 9.15 11.09 13.17
C ARG A 282 9.32 9.69 12.57
N ILE A 283 10.06 9.59 11.47
CA ILE A 283 10.40 8.31 10.85
C ILE A 283 11.65 7.77 11.53
N LEU A 284 11.51 6.80 12.42
CA LEU A 284 12.65 6.21 13.14
C LEU A 284 13.56 5.43 12.20
N GLY A 285 12.98 4.64 11.31
CA GLY A 285 13.73 3.88 10.32
C GLY A 285 12.87 2.87 9.58
N GLY A 286 13.46 2.24 8.59
CA GLY A 286 12.83 1.18 7.82
C GLY A 286 13.76 -0.01 7.57
N ALA A 287 13.18 -1.19 7.38
CA ALA A 287 13.91 -2.40 7.04
C ALA A 287 13.16 -3.25 6.00
N THR A 288 13.94 -4.01 5.24
CA THR A 288 13.43 -5.01 4.29
C THR A 288 14.07 -6.36 4.58
N ALA A 289 13.36 -7.44 4.25
CA ALA A 289 13.86 -8.80 4.35
C ALA A 289 13.39 -9.62 3.15
N GLY A 290 14.18 -10.61 2.74
CA GLY A 290 13.81 -11.62 1.74
C GLY A 290 13.32 -12.89 2.44
N VAL A 291 12.39 -13.59 1.78
CA VAL A 291 11.87 -14.91 2.20
C VAL A 291 11.64 -15.77 0.96
N GLU A 292 11.37 -17.04 1.15
CA GLU A 292 10.95 -17.95 0.07
C GLU A 292 9.78 -17.37 -0.72
N PRO A 293 9.85 -17.24 -2.07
CA PRO A 293 8.79 -16.65 -2.87
C PRO A 293 7.41 -17.29 -2.68
N ARG A 294 7.35 -18.62 -2.53
CA ARG A 294 6.11 -19.35 -2.35
C ARG A 294 5.36 -19.06 -1.05
N ILE A 295 6.05 -18.52 -0.05
CA ILE A 295 5.48 -18.10 1.24
C ILE A 295 5.75 -16.61 1.50
N MET A 296 5.72 -15.79 0.45
CA MET A 296 6.01 -14.35 0.51
C MET A 296 5.24 -13.62 1.63
N GLY A 297 4.08 -14.15 2.00
CA GLY A 297 3.21 -13.58 3.03
C GLY A 297 3.86 -13.44 4.41
N ILE A 298 4.87 -14.27 4.75
CA ILE A 298 5.58 -14.14 6.04
C ILE A 298 6.64 -13.02 6.06
N GLY A 299 6.94 -12.40 4.92
CA GLY A 299 7.98 -11.36 4.78
C GLY A 299 7.93 -10.22 5.79
N PRO A 300 6.75 -9.73 6.24
CA PRO A 300 6.65 -8.70 7.27
C PRO A 300 7.34 -9.08 8.59
N ALA A 301 7.27 -10.34 8.99
CA ALA A 301 7.82 -10.79 10.26
C ALA A 301 9.35 -10.61 10.35
N PRO A 302 10.18 -11.16 9.44
CA PRO A 302 11.63 -10.91 9.48
C PRO A 302 11.99 -9.44 9.21
N ALA A 303 11.22 -8.70 8.40
CA ALA A 303 11.45 -7.27 8.19
C ALA A 303 11.24 -6.48 9.49
N THR A 304 10.16 -6.75 10.21
CA THR A 304 9.86 -6.13 11.51
C THR A 304 10.89 -6.49 12.57
N LYS A 305 11.24 -7.78 12.71
CA LYS A 305 12.28 -8.23 13.66
C LYS A 305 13.62 -7.53 13.41
N LYS A 306 14.02 -7.40 12.13
CA LYS A 306 15.24 -6.69 11.73
C LYS A 306 15.18 -5.20 12.08
N LEU A 307 14.01 -4.56 11.89
CA LEU A 307 13.79 -3.17 12.25
C LEU A 307 13.86 -2.97 13.77
N CYS A 308 13.12 -3.77 14.52
CA CYS A 308 13.09 -3.73 15.98
C CYS A 308 14.49 -3.92 16.59
N ALA A 309 15.24 -4.93 16.11
CA ALA A 309 16.62 -5.16 16.58
C ALA A 309 17.54 -3.97 16.35
N ARG A 310 17.37 -3.24 15.23
CA ARG A 310 18.16 -2.03 14.92
C ARG A 310 17.81 -0.86 15.83
N LEU A 311 16.53 -0.75 16.23
CA LEU A 311 16.02 0.36 17.04
C LEU A 311 16.01 0.08 18.54
N GLY A 312 16.35 -1.15 18.96
CA GLY A 312 16.26 -1.56 20.37
C GLY A 312 14.81 -1.70 20.84
N LEU A 313 13.89 -2.02 19.94
CA LEU A 313 12.46 -2.17 20.20
C LEU A 313 12.02 -3.63 20.09
N THR A 314 10.81 -3.90 20.56
CA THR A 314 10.07 -5.15 20.36
C THR A 314 8.73 -4.89 19.71
N PRO A 315 8.07 -5.89 19.11
CA PRO A 315 6.72 -5.69 18.55
C PRO A 315 5.67 -5.23 19.57
N ALA A 316 5.88 -5.50 20.86
CA ALA A 316 4.98 -5.10 21.95
C ALA A 316 5.06 -3.61 22.31
N ASP A 317 6.10 -2.90 21.84
CA ASP A 317 6.28 -1.46 22.13
C ASP A 317 5.40 -0.57 21.24
N PHE A 318 4.77 -1.12 20.20
CA PHE A 318 3.96 -0.34 19.26
C PHE A 318 2.51 -0.20 19.71
N ASP A 319 2.05 1.05 19.87
CA ASP A 319 0.67 1.41 20.19
C ASP A 319 -0.28 1.27 18.98
N VAL A 320 0.27 1.31 17.77
CA VAL A 320 -0.44 1.13 16.50
C VAL A 320 0.37 0.24 15.57
N ILE A 321 -0.27 -0.79 15.02
CA ILE A 321 0.30 -1.66 14.00
C ILE A 321 -0.61 -1.64 12.78
N GLU A 322 -0.13 -1.09 11.67
CA GLU A 322 -0.75 -1.21 10.35
C GLU A 322 -0.06 -2.34 9.57
N LEU A 323 -0.67 -3.50 9.55
CA LEU A 323 -0.24 -4.66 8.77
C LEU A 323 -1.09 -4.77 7.51
N ASN A 324 -0.49 -4.71 6.34
CA ASN A 324 -1.23 -4.93 5.09
C ASN A 324 -1.75 -6.37 5.03
N GLU A 325 -3.05 -6.52 4.88
CA GLU A 325 -3.76 -7.80 4.84
C GLU A 325 -3.91 -8.27 3.39
N ALA A 326 -2.83 -8.72 2.76
CA ALA A 326 -2.93 -9.29 1.43
C ALA A 326 -3.82 -10.56 1.44
N PHE A 327 -3.65 -11.39 2.48
CA PHE A 327 -4.47 -12.56 2.80
C PHE A 327 -4.63 -12.64 4.32
N ALA A 328 -5.77 -13.14 4.79
CA ALA A 328 -5.96 -13.38 6.23
C ALA A 328 -4.95 -14.38 6.79
N SER A 329 -4.65 -15.46 6.04
CA SER A 329 -3.62 -16.43 6.41
C SER A 329 -2.27 -15.77 6.66
N GLN A 330 -1.87 -14.85 5.79
CA GLN A 330 -0.62 -14.09 5.90
C GLN A 330 -0.63 -13.16 7.13
N GLY A 331 -1.73 -12.41 7.33
CA GLY A 331 -1.86 -11.51 8.47
C GLY A 331 -1.72 -12.25 9.80
N ILE A 332 -2.44 -13.36 9.95
CA ILE A 332 -2.41 -14.21 11.15
C ILE A 332 -1.02 -14.80 11.38
N ALA A 333 -0.39 -15.37 10.33
CA ALA A 333 0.94 -15.97 10.45
C ALA A 333 1.98 -14.95 10.93
N VAL A 334 1.95 -13.73 10.37
CA VAL A 334 2.85 -12.65 10.77
C VAL A 334 2.63 -12.23 12.23
N LEU A 335 1.38 -12.01 12.64
CA LEU A 335 1.08 -11.59 14.01
C LEU A 335 1.50 -12.64 15.03
N ARG A 336 1.21 -13.92 14.75
CA ARG A 336 1.66 -15.06 15.62
C ARG A 336 3.19 -15.13 15.72
N ASP A 337 3.91 -14.96 14.61
CA ASP A 337 5.40 -15.00 14.58
C ASP A 337 6.03 -13.79 15.30
N LEU A 338 5.32 -12.66 15.35
CA LEU A 338 5.73 -11.47 16.10
C LEU A 338 5.29 -11.48 17.56
N GLY A 339 4.48 -12.44 18.01
CA GLY A 339 3.91 -12.50 19.35
C GLY A 339 2.86 -11.42 19.62
N VAL A 340 2.21 -10.91 18.56
CA VAL A 340 1.16 -9.88 18.64
C VAL A 340 -0.21 -10.55 18.57
N PRO A 341 -1.15 -10.22 19.48
CA PRO A 341 -2.51 -10.75 19.43
C PRO A 341 -3.21 -10.39 18.11
N GLU A 342 -3.72 -11.39 17.40
CA GLU A 342 -4.37 -11.20 16.09
C GLU A 342 -5.72 -10.47 16.15
N ASP A 343 -6.30 -10.36 17.33
CA ASP A 343 -7.50 -9.59 17.64
C ASP A 343 -7.23 -8.27 18.38
N GLY A 344 -5.95 -7.91 18.52
CA GLY A 344 -5.52 -6.69 19.19
C GLY A 344 -6.19 -5.43 18.64
N SER A 345 -6.70 -4.59 19.52
CA SER A 345 -7.39 -3.33 19.14
C SER A 345 -6.45 -2.31 18.50
N HIS A 346 -5.14 -2.48 18.68
CA HIS A 346 -4.08 -1.65 18.10
C HIS A 346 -3.62 -2.14 16.72
N VAL A 347 -4.04 -3.34 16.30
CA VAL A 347 -3.73 -3.90 14.97
C VAL A 347 -4.82 -3.50 14.00
N ASN A 348 -4.45 -2.81 12.91
CA ASN A 348 -5.37 -2.32 11.88
C ASN A 348 -6.64 -1.74 12.52
N PRO A 349 -6.53 -0.68 13.32
CA PRO A 349 -7.64 -0.18 14.12
C PRO A 349 -8.84 0.30 13.29
N ASN A 350 -8.60 0.64 12.04
CA ASN A 350 -9.60 1.13 11.09
C ASN A 350 -9.88 0.13 9.95
N GLY A 351 -9.58 -1.15 10.17
CA GLY A 351 -9.62 -2.17 9.12
C GLY A 351 -8.37 -2.17 8.24
N GLY A 352 -8.09 -3.29 7.60
CA GLY A 352 -6.94 -3.47 6.71
C GLY A 352 -7.34 -3.74 5.26
N ALA A 353 -6.42 -4.25 4.46
CA ALA A 353 -6.59 -4.39 3.02
C ALA A 353 -7.68 -5.37 2.58
N ILE A 354 -8.05 -6.34 3.41
CA ILE A 354 -9.19 -7.23 3.15
C ILE A 354 -10.49 -6.41 3.03
N ALA A 355 -10.63 -5.41 3.89
CA ALA A 355 -11.81 -4.56 3.92
C ALA A 355 -11.69 -3.31 3.05
N LEU A 356 -10.50 -2.66 3.01
CA LEU A 356 -10.29 -1.38 2.32
C LEU A 356 -9.82 -1.57 0.87
N GLY A 357 -9.11 -2.66 0.57
CA GLY A 357 -8.49 -2.88 -0.73
C GLY A 357 -6.97 -2.70 -0.74
N HIS A 358 -6.33 -3.13 -1.86
CA HIS A 358 -4.87 -3.17 -1.98
C HIS A 358 -4.38 -2.66 -3.35
N PRO A 359 -4.47 -1.35 -3.63
CA PRO A 359 -3.77 -0.76 -4.78
C PRO A 359 -2.25 -0.87 -4.54
N LEU A 360 -1.53 -1.69 -5.31
CA LEU A 360 -0.18 -2.16 -4.98
C LEU A 360 0.78 -1.02 -4.64
N GLY A 361 1.01 -0.10 -5.56
CA GLY A 361 1.97 1.00 -5.40
C GLY A 361 1.59 2.02 -4.31
N MET A 362 0.28 2.19 -4.05
CA MET A 362 -0.24 3.10 -3.03
C MET A 362 -0.14 2.52 -1.62
N SER A 363 -0.37 1.23 -1.46
CA SER A 363 -0.69 0.63 -0.16
C SER A 363 0.36 0.87 0.91
N GLY A 364 1.65 0.80 0.57
CA GLY A 364 2.73 1.06 1.53
C GLY A 364 2.74 2.49 2.07
N ALA A 365 2.46 3.47 1.22
CA ALA A 365 2.30 4.87 1.60
C ALA A 365 1.04 5.07 2.45
N ARG A 366 -0.07 4.41 2.08
CA ARG A 366 -1.34 4.45 2.80
C ARG A 366 -1.19 3.95 4.23
N ILE A 367 -0.66 2.74 4.44
CA ILE A 367 -0.55 2.18 5.80
C ILE A 367 0.41 2.99 6.69
N ALA A 368 1.50 3.53 6.13
CA ALA A 368 2.40 4.40 6.88
C ALA A 368 1.75 5.74 7.26
N GLY A 369 1.03 6.37 6.31
CA GLY A 369 0.29 7.61 6.56
C GLY A 369 -0.87 7.43 7.54
N THR A 370 -1.64 6.33 7.40
CA THR A 370 -2.71 5.97 8.34
C THR A 370 -2.14 5.73 9.74
N ALA A 371 -1.01 5.02 9.87
CA ALA A 371 -0.35 4.79 11.16
C ALA A 371 0.10 6.09 11.83
N ALA A 372 0.70 7.03 11.07
CA ALA A 372 1.09 8.35 11.58
C ALA A 372 -0.12 9.15 12.08
N LEU A 373 -1.18 9.20 11.28
CA LEU A 373 -2.42 9.89 11.66
C LEU A 373 -3.09 9.25 12.88
N GLU A 374 -3.07 7.93 12.96
CA GLU A 374 -3.65 7.19 14.08
C GLU A 374 -2.88 7.42 15.40
N LEU A 375 -1.55 7.50 15.34
CA LEU A 375 -0.73 7.89 16.50
C LEU A 375 -1.14 9.25 17.05
N MET A 376 -1.32 10.23 16.16
CA MET A 376 -1.74 11.58 16.55
C MET A 376 -3.14 11.55 17.20
N LEU A 377 -4.10 10.86 16.60
CA LEU A 377 -5.49 10.81 17.07
C LEU A 377 -5.65 10.06 18.39
N ARG A 378 -4.91 8.97 18.58
CA ARG A 378 -4.94 8.13 19.80
C ARG A 378 -3.98 8.61 20.88
N ARG A 379 -3.11 9.56 20.58
CA ARG A 379 -2.02 10.00 21.46
C ARG A 379 -1.08 8.86 21.84
N GLY A 380 -0.91 7.85 20.94
CA GLY A 380 0.08 6.80 21.08
C GLY A 380 1.49 7.33 20.87
N THR A 381 2.51 6.56 21.18
CA THR A 381 3.92 6.94 21.07
C THR A 381 4.57 6.34 19.83
N LEU A 382 4.41 5.04 19.59
CA LEU A 382 5.07 4.31 18.52
C LEU A 382 4.09 3.61 17.60
N ALA A 383 4.35 3.65 16.30
CA ALA A 383 3.63 2.86 15.31
C ALA A 383 4.56 2.07 14.41
N LEU A 384 4.08 0.91 14.00
CA LEU A 384 4.66 0.05 12.99
C LEU A 384 3.74 0.00 11.77
N ALA A 385 4.28 0.22 10.58
CA ALA A 385 3.62 -0.17 9.35
C ALA A 385 4.47 -1.24 8.64
N THR A 386 3.85 -2.35 8.24
CA THR A 386 4.56 -3.47 7.62
C THR A 386 3.71 -4.21 6.61
N MET A 387 4.36 -4.81 5.60
CA MET A 387 3.66 -5.51 4.53
C MET A 387 4.51 -6.56 3.84
N CYS A 388 3.85 -7.58 3.31
CA CYS A 388 4.44 -8.56 2.42
C CYS A 388 4.58 -8.00 1.00
N ILE A 389 5.46 -8.62 0.23
CA ILE A 389 5.78 -8.20 -1.12
C ILE A 389 5.92 -9.45 -1.98
N GLY A 390 5.29 -9.45 -3.12
CA GLY A 390 5.41 -10.54 -4.09
C GLY A 390 6.86 -10.90 -4.39
N VAL A 391 7.08 -12.12 -4.86
CA VAL A 391 8.42 -12.68 -5.12
C VAL A 391 9.28 -12.82 -3.84
N GLY A 392 8.64 -12.87 -2.66
CA GLY A 392 9.31 -13.26 -1.41
C GLY A 392 10.08 -12.15 -0.71
N GLN A 393 9.43 -11.03 -0.38
CA GLN A 393 10.02 -9.98 0.44
C GLN A 393 9.03 -9.47 1.50
N GLY A 394 9.55 -8.71 2.47
CA GLY A 394 8.80 -7.91 3.40
C GLY A 394 9.46 -6.55 3.64
N ILE A 395 8.68 -5.57 4.07
CA ILE A 395 9.14 -4.23 4.41
C ILE A 395 8.41 -3.73 5.64
N ALA A 396 9.12 -2.98 6.48
CA ALA A 396 8.59 -2.38 7.71
C ALA A 396 9.15 -0.98 7.92
N VAL A 397 8.36 -0.07 8.48
CA VAL A 397 8.75 1.26 8.93
C VAL A 397 8.23 1.49 10.35
N ALA A 398 9.07 2.07 11.21
CA ALA A 398 8.70 2.49 12.56
C ALA A 398 8.59 4.03 12.62
N LEU A 399 7.52 4.48 13.24
CA LEU A 399 7.17 5.88 13.40
C LEU A 399 7.02 6.20 14.89
N GLU A 400 7.37 7.43 15.26
CA GLU A 400 7.18 7.96 16.60
C GLU A 400 6.38 9.26 16.53
N ARG A 401 5.38 9.42 17.39
CA ARG A 401 4.61 10.67 17.48
C ARG A 401 5.51 11.81 17.98
N VAL A 402 5.34 12.98 17.42
CA VAL A 402 6.02 14.23 17.80
C VAL A 402 5.17 15.05 18.76
#